data_233406a90c8a10e31a67ae8904e8a089
#
_entry.id   233406a90c8a10e31a67ae8904e8a089
#
_cell.length_a   1.000
_cell.length_b   1.000
_cell.length_c   1.000
_cell.angle_alpha   90.00
_cell.angle_beta   90.00
_cell.angle_gamma   90.00
#
_symmetry.space_group_name_H-M   'P 1'
#
loop_
_entity.id
_entity.type
_entity.pdbx_description
1 polymer ?
#
loop_
_entity_poly.entity_id
_entity_poly.type
_entity_poly.pdbx_seq_one_letter_code
_entity_poly.pdbx_strand_id
1 'polypeptide(L)'
;MELASSPDVEAIYERPQDYDLEHEGDEEDIEFYAALVRRLRPSRVLELASGSGRVTIPLARLAPTLGFDIIGLEIADSMLAEAERKRAALAPDAQARVRFVKGDIRSWEAEAPVDLIITPCSSLSHLLTLDDQLAAFRRAYDNLVPGGRFVADLTMANLVVYAESMQTPPRTTVEIDVDTSDPTTGVRMLRYKTTRYLPHEQRAEIRFLYDKFPDRDRVERYVSDFESHVYYPRELELLFRMTGFDIEARYGNYSLKPLRRSSRQMIYIGRR
;
A
#
# COMPACT_ATOMS: atom_id res chain seq x y z
N MET A 1 -21.27 -6.41 -15.29
CA MET A 1 -21.48 -5.37 -14.26
C MET A 1 -20.13 -4.69 -14.14
N GLU A 2 -19.97 -3.50 -14.74
CA GLU A 2 -18.74 -2.73 -14.64
C GLU A 2 -18.52 -2.41 -13.17
N LEU A 3 -17.37 -2.83 -12.65
CA LEU A 3 -16.88 -2.43 -11.33
C LEU A 3 -16.58 -0.93 -11.42
N ALA A 4 -17.39 -0.10 -10.77
CA ALA A 4 -17.14 1.33 -10.73
C ALA A 4 -15.76 1.55 -10.08
N SER A 5 -14.82 2.12 -10.83
CA SER A 5 -13.62 2.69 -10.25
C SER A 5 -14.07 3.78 -9.29
N SER A 6 -13.59 3.78 -8.05
CA SER A 6 -13.81 4.93 -7.18
C SER A 6 -13.10 6.12 -7.83
N PRO A 7 -13.79 7.17 -8.28
CA PRO A 7 -13.16 8.27 -9.01
C PRO A 7 -12.12 9.02 -8.19
N ASP A 8 -12.11 8.82 -6.87
CA ASP A 8 -11.24 9.57 -5.95
C ASP A 8 -9.85 8.94 -5.76
N VAL A 9 -9.67 7.65 -6.08
CA VAL A 9 -8.38 6.96 -5.89
C VAL A 9 -7.33 7.47 -6.87
N GLU A 10 -7.70 7.78 -8.11
CA GLU A 10 -6.77 8.31 -9.11
C GLU A 10 -6.26 9.71 -8.75
N ALA A 11 -7.13 10.56 -8.19
CA ALA A 11 -6.78 11.94 -7.84
C ALA A 11 -5.68 12.05 -6.77
N ILE A 12 -5.60 11.08 -5.84
CA ILE A 12 -4.57 11.04 -4.80
C ILE A 12 -3.19 10.79 -5.41
N TYR A 13 -3.16 9.99 -6.49
CA TYR A 13 -1.95 9.48 -7.11
C TYR A 13 -1.51 10.25 -8.36
N GLU A 14 -2.11 11.41 -8.64
CA GLU A 14 -1.70 12.30 -9.75
C GLU A 14 -0.29 12.88 -9.59
N ARG A 15 0.26 12.85 -8.37
CA ARG A 15 1.55 13.46 -8.01
C ARG A 15 2.52 12.44 -7.43
N PRO A 16 3.03 11.49 -8.24
CA PRO A 16 3.86 10.39 -7.76
C PRO A 16 5.18 10.85 -7.11
N GLN A 17 5.73 12.01 -7.52
CA GLN A 17 6.94 12.56 -6.91
C GLN A 17 6.67 13.07 -5.48
N ASP A 18 5.50 13.66 -5.24
CA ASP A 18 5.11 14.10 -3.91
C ASP A 18 4.85 12.88 -3.00
N TYR A 19 4.22 11.83 -3.54
CA TYR A 19 4.07 10.55 -2.85
C TYR A 19 5.43 9.93 -2.46
N ASP A 20 6.40 9.93 -3.36
CA ASP A 20 7.75 9.42 -3.04
C ASP A 20 8.43 10.26 -1.96
N LEU A 21 8.29 11.59 -2.03
CA LEU A 21 8.86 12.50 -1.06
C LEU A 21 8.24 12.33 0.34
N GLU A 22 6.94 12.02 0.43
CA GLU A 22 6.27 11.72 1.69
C GLU A 22 6.81 10.49 2.42
N HIS A 23 7.32 9.53 1.65
CA HIS A 23 7.84 8.26 2.14
C HIS A 23 9.37 8.21 2.10
N GLU A 24 10.02 9.36 1.92
CA GLU A 24 11.49 9.41 1.97
C GLU A 24 12.00 9.05 3.37
N GLY A 25 12.86 8.04 3.44
CA GLY A 25 13.36 7.51 4.71
C GLY A 25 12.47 6.44 5.36
N ASP A 26 11.31 6.12 4.80
CA ASP A 26 10.49 4.99 5.24
C ASP A 26 11.06 3.69 4.67
N GLU A 27 12.01 3.08 5.39
CA GLU A 27 12.70 1.86 4.96
C GLU A 27 12.25 0.58 5.69
N GLU A 28 11.55 0.70 6.82
CA GLU A 28 11.19 -0.45 7.67
C GLU A 28 10.36 -1.52 6.94
N ASP A 29 9.42 -1.11 6.12
CA ASP A 29 8.60 -2.03 5.32
C ASP A 29 9.41 -2.63 4.17
N ILE A 30 10.26 -1.85 3.51
CA ILE A 30 11.16 -2.33 2.45
C ILE A 30 12.10 -3.40 3.00
N GLU A 31 12.70 -3.16 4.17
CA GLU A 31 13.57 -4.12 4.84
C GLU A 31 12.81 -5.40 5.23
N PHE A 32 11.58 -5.27 5.72
CA PHE A 32 10.70 -6.41 6.02
C PHE A 32 10.44 -7.27 4.79
N TYR A 33 10.03 -6.66 3.65
CA TYR A 33 9.79 -7.40 2.42
C TYR A 33 11.08 -8.00 1.85
N ALA A 34 12.19 -7.30 1.91
CA ALA A 34 13.49 -7.81 1.51
C ALA A 34 13.92 -9.03 2.36
N ALA A 35 13.72 -8.98 3.68
CA ALA A 35 13.96 -10.10 4.56
C ALA A 35 13.03 -11.30 4.26
N LEU A 36 11.77 -11.03 3.93
CA LEU A 36 10.80 -12.05 3.56
C LEU A 36 11.21 -12.77 2.26
N VAL A 37 11.59 -12.03 1.22
CA VAL A 37 12.08 -12.59 -0.05
C VAL A 37 13.35 -13.42 0.18
N ARG A 38 14.30 -12.93 0.97
CA ARG A 38 15.52 -13.69 1.30
C ARG A 38 15.20 -15.01 2.01
N ARG A 39 14.20 -15.00 2.90
CA ARG A 39 13.78 -16.19 3.68
C ARG A 39 13.00 -17.19 2.83
N LEU A 40 12.04 -16.72 2.06
CA LEU A 40 11.11 -17.56 1.29
C LEU A 40 11.70 -18.07 -0.03
N ARG A 41 12.66 -17.33 -0.61
CA ARG A 41 13.27 -17.64 -1.90
C ARG A 41 12.22 -17.87 -3.01
N PRO A 42 11.26 -16.96 -3.21
CA PRO A 42 10.28 -17.10 -4.28
C PRO A 42 10.97 -17.04 -5.64
N SER A 43 10.42 -17.69 -6.66
CA SER A 43 10.83 -17.51 -8.05
C SER A 43 10.12 -16.34 -8.69
N ARG A 44 8.89 -16.04 -8.24
CA ARG A 44 8.07 -14.94 -8.73
C ARG A 44 7.38 -14.21 -7.59
N VAL A 45 7.46 -12.89 -7.62
CA VAL A 45 6.81 -11.98 -6.66
C VAL A 45 5.82 -11.09 -7.42
N LEU A 46 4.65 -10.87 -6.84
CA LEU A 46 3.66 -9.91 -7.31
C LEU A 46 3.41 -8.89 -6.21
N GLU A 47 3.61 -7.62 -6.49
CA GLU A 47 3.15 -6.52 -5.64
C GLU A 47 1.84 -5.98 -6.19
N LEU A 48 0.79 -6.01 -5.38
CA LEU A 48 -0.52 -5.45 -5.70
C LEU A 48 -0.57 -3.97 -5.28
N ALA A 49 -1.06 -3.10 -6.17
CA ALA A 49 -1.05 -1.65 -6.01
C ALA A 49 0.37 -1.12 -5.74
N SER A 50 1.28 -1.37 -6.69
CA SER A 50 2.71 -1.07 -6.54
C SER A 50 3.04 0.43 -6.53
N GLY A 51 2.09 1.28 -6.89
CA GLY A 51 2.26 2.72 -6.94
C GLY A 51 3.41 3.13 -7.85
N SER A 52 4.22 4.08 -7.39
CA SER A 52 5.43 4.55 -8.06
C SER A 52 6.60 3.52 -8.03
N GLY A 53 6.35 2.30 -7.56
CA GLY A 53 7.37 1.26 -7.40
C GLY A 53 8.24 1.43 -6.14
N ARG A 54 7.76 2.14 -5.12
CA ARG A 54 8.53 2.42 -3.89
C ARG A 54 9.09 1.16 -3.23
N VAL A 55 8.33 0.06 -3.20
CA VAL A 55 8.77 -1.24 -2.68
C VAL A 55 9.28 -2.14 -3.80
N THR A 56 8.62 -2.19 -4.95
CA THR A 56 9.03 -3.02 -6.12
C THR A 56 10.47 -2.73 -6.55
N ILE A 57 10.88 -1.46 -6.68
CA ILE A 57 12.20 -1.09 -7.19
C ILE A 57 13.34 -1.53 -6.26
N PRO A 58 13.30 -1.30 -4.92
CA PRO A 58 14.29 -1.87 -4.01
C PRO A 58 14.37 -3.40 -4.05
N LEU A 59 13.22 -4.09 -4.14
CA LEU A 59 13.21 -5.56 -4.28
C LEU A 59 13.81 -6.01 -5.62
N ALA A 60 13.55 -5.31 -6.72
CA ALA A 60 14.11 -5.60 -8.03
C ALA A 60 15.65 -5.55 -8.03
N ARG A 61 16.28 -4.69 -7.22
CA ARG A 61 17.74 -4.64 -7.06
C ARG A 61 18.31 -5.93 -6.44
N LEU A 62 17.51 -6.66 -5.67
CA LEU A 62 17.89 -7.94 -5.07
C LEU A 62 17.66 -9.13 -6.02
N ALA A 63 16.80 -8.95 -7.01
CA ALA A 63 16.33 -10.01 -7.90
C ALA A 63 17.45 -10.76 -8.66
N PRO A 64 18.49 -10.10 -9.22
CA PRO A 64 19.58 -10.81 -9.89
C PRO A 64 20.36 -11.75 -8.95
N THR A 65 20.61 -11.30 -7.72
CA THR A 65 21.35 -12.08 -6.72
C THR A 65 20.53 -13.23 -6.12
N LEU A 66 19.21 -13.01 -5.93
CA LEU A 66 18.33 -13.98 -5.28
C LEU A 66 17.61 -14.91 -6.27
N GLY A 67 17.61 -14.58 -7.57
CA GLY A 67 17.08 -15.42 -8.65
C GLY A 67 15.57 -15.40 -8.78
N PHE A 68 14.91 -14.24 -8.60
CA PHE A 68 13.46 -14.09 -8.77
C PHE A 68 13.10 -13.00 -9.78
N ASP A 69 11.87 -13.05 -10.26
CA ASP A 69 11.24 -11.97 -11.04
C ASP A 69 10.16 -11.30 -10.21
N ILE A 70 9.95 -9.98 -10.42
CA ILE A 70 8.93 -9.21 -9.71
C ILE A 70 8.02 -8.47 -10.67
N ILE A 71 6.71 -8.49 -10.37
CA ILE A 71 5.68 -7.78 -11.10
C ILE A 71 5.07 -6.75 -10.15
N GLY A 72 5.04 -5.47 -10.55
CA GLY A 72 4.25 -4.43 -9.91
C GLY A 72 2.94 -4.24 -10.68
N LEU A 73 1.80 -4.50 -10.03
CA LEU A 73 0.47 -4.25 -10.56
C LEU A 73 -0.05 -2.92 -10.03
N GLU A 74 -0.44 -2.01 -10.92
CA GLU A 74 -0.93 -0.68 -10.55
C GLU A 74 -2.06 -0.24 -11.48
N ILE A 75 -3.03 0.50 -10.97
CA ILE A 75 -4.17 0.98 -11.74
C ILE A 75 -3.96 2.41 -12.28
N ALA A 76 -3.23 3.27 -11.54
CA ALA A 76 -3.02 4.67 -11.86
C ALA A 76 -1.90 4.86 -12.90
N ASP A 77 -2.23 5.53 -14.02
CA ASP A 77 -1.27 5.76 -15.11
C ASP A 77 -0.09 6.64 -14.68
N SER A 78 -0.33 7.66 -13.85
CA SER A 78 0.71 8.55 -13.31
C SER A 78 1.75 7.80 -12.47
N MET A 79 1.27 6.88 -11.61
CA MET A 79 2.12 6.03 -10.78
C MET A 79 2.92 5.04 -11.64
N LEU A 80 2.27 4.39 -12.62
CA LEU A 80 2.96 3.50 -13.55
C LEU A 80 4.06 4.21 -14.34
N ALA A 81 3.80 5.42 -14.82
CA ALA A 81 4.80 6.21 -15.53
C ALA A 81 6.04 6.49 -14.67
N GLU A 82 5.83 6.82 -13.39
CA GLU A 82 6.93 7.04 -12.45
C GLU A 82 7.67 5.74 -12.12
N ALA A 83 6.95 4.63 -11.92
CA ALA A 83 7.55 3.32 -11.70
C ALA A 83 8.42 2.89 -12.88
N GLU A 84 7.96 3.08 -14.13
CA GLU A 84 8.73 2.79 -15.33
C GLU A 84 9.96 3.70 -15.47
N ARG A 85 9.84 4.99 -15.11
CA ARG A 85 11.00 5.90 -15.06
C ARG A 85 12.07 5.39 -14.10
N LYS A 86 11.68 4.93 -12.90
CA LYS A 86 12.59 4.35 -11.92
C LYS A 86 13.17 3.01 -12.39
N ARG A 87 12.36 2.18 -13.05
CA ARG A 87 12.82 0.92 -13.64
C ARG A 87 13.91 1.16 -14.68
N ALA A 88 13.72 2.16 -15.55
CA ALA A 88 14.70 2.51 -16.58
C ALA A 88 16.07 2.94 -16.03
N ALA A 89 16.12 3.40 -14.78
CA ALA A 89 17.35 3.79 -14.09
C ALA A 89 18.04 2.63 -13.35
N LEU A 90 17.46 1.43 -13.34
CA LEU A 90 18.10 0.24 -12.75
C LEU A 90 19.24 -0.28 -13.63
N ALA A 91 20.15 -1.04 -13.00
CA ALA A 91 21.14 -1.82 -13.73
C ALA A 91 20.44 -2.84 -14.67
N PRO A 92 21.03 -3.16 -15.84
CA PRO A 92 20.35 -3.98 -16.86
C PRO A 92 19.86 -5.35 -16.37
N ASP A 93 20.59 -6.00 -15.48
CA ASP A 93 20.25 -7.28 -14.88
C ASP A 93 19.04 -7.20 -13.93
N ALA A 94 18.92 -6.13 -13.14
CA ALA A 94 17.77 -5.85 -12.31
C ALA A 94 16.56 -5.39 -13.14
N GLN A 95 16.80 -4.55 -14.16
CA GLN A 95 15.77 -4.09 -15.08
C GLN A 95 15.08 -5.24 -15.81
N ALA A 96 15.85 -6.28 -16.21
CA ALA A 96 15.32 -7.47 -16.87
C ALA A 96 14.43 -8.35 -15.97
N ARG A 97 14.48 -8.15 -14.64
CA ARG A 97 13.77 -8.93 -13.63
C ARG A 97 12.51 -8.27 -13.11
N VAL A 98 12.22 -7.03 -13.50
CA VAL A 98 11.07 -6.29 -13.04
C VAL A 98 10.22 -5.81 -14.20
N ARG A 99 8.91 -5.93 -14.06
CA ARG A 99 7.94 -5.32 -14.97
C ARG A 99 6.81 -4.68 -14.19
N PHE A 100 6.27 -3.59 -14.73
CA PHE A 100 5.05 -2.98 -14.23
C PHE A 100 3.91 -3.25 -15.21
N VAL A 101 2.71 -3.48 -14.66
CA VAL A 101 1.53 -3.84 -15.45
C VAL A 101 0.34 -3.02 -14.95
N LYS A 102 -0.39 -2.42 -15.89
CA LYS A 102 -1.66 -1.78 -15.56
C LYS A 102 -2.72 -2.82 -15.30
N GLY A 103 -3.41 -2.71 -14.15
CA GLY A 103 -4.52 -3.59 -13.83
C GLY A 103 -5.14 -3.34 -12.46
N ASP A 104 -6.30 -3.92 -12.29
CA ASP A 104 -7.09 -3.84 -11.06
C ASP A 104 -6.87 -5.10 -10.22
N ILE A 105 -6.51 -4.94 -8.96
CA ILE A 105 -6.24 -6.03 -8.01
C ILE A 105 -7.43 -6.96 -7.83
N ARG A 106 -8.67 -6.51 -8.15
CA ARG A 106 -9.91 -7.28 -8.04
C ARG A 106 -10.12 -8.28 -9.17
N SER A 107 -9.47 -8.06 -10.32
CA SER A 107 -9.76 -8.82 -11.54
C SER A 107 -8.53 -9.32 -12.31
N TRP A 108 -7.34 -8.75 -12.07
CA TRP A 108 -6.15 -9.09 -12.84
C TRP A 108 -5.70 -10.56 -12.63
N GLU A 109 -5.28 -11.20 -13.71
CA GLU A 109 -4.75 -12.56 -13.72
C GLU A 109 -3.30 -12.57 -14.16
N ALA A 110 -2.44 -13.26 -13.39
CA ALA A 110 -1.06 -13.48 -13.75
C ALA A 110 -0.98 -14.50 -14.92
N GLU A 111 -0.09 -14.24 -15.88
CA GLU A 111 0.19 -15.19 -16.98
C GLU A 111 0.62 -16.58 -16.50
N ALA A 112 1.24 -16.62 -15.32
CA ALA A 112 1.58 -17.85 -14.61
C ALA A 112 1.56 -17.58 -13.11
N PRO A 113 1.17 -18.57 -12.28
CA PRO A 113 1.10 -18.42 -10.83
C PRO A 113 2.42 -17.95 -10.21
N VAL A 114 2.31 -17.19 -9.12
CA VAL A 114 3.44 -16.60 -8.38
C VAL A 114 3.61 -17.27 -7.01
N ASP A 115 4.80 -17.14 -6.42
CA ASP A 115 5.11 -17.78 -5.12
C ASP A 115 4.77 -16.85 -3.94
N LEU A 116 4.83 -15.54 -4.17
CA LEU A 116 4.61 -14.53 -3.16
C LEU A 116 3.82 -13.35 -3.72
N ILE A 117 2.74 -12.98 -3.04
CA ILE A 117 1.98 -11.75 -3.29
C ILE A 117 2.13 -10.85 -2.07
N ILE A 118 2.41 -9.57 -2.28
CA ILE A 118 2.51 -8.54 -1.24
C ILE A 118 1.59 -7.37 -1.55
N THR A 119 1.01 -6.76 -0.50
CA THR A 119 0.25 -5.51 -0.57
C THR A 119 0.75 -4.54 0.50
N PRO A 120 1.80 -3.75 0.20
CA PRO A 120 2.34 -2.77 1.15
C PRO A 120 1.41 -1.58 1.38
N CYS A 121 1.74 -0.77 2.39
CA CYS A 121 1.21 0.58 2.60
C CYS A 121 -0.32 0.67 2.71
N SER A 122 -0.97 -0.33 3.28
CA SER A 122 -2.43 -0.33 3.45
C SER A 122 -3.24 -0.21 2.15
N SER A 123 -2.68 -0.57 1.00
CA SER A 123 -3.34 -0.42 -0.31
C SER A 123 -4.73 -1.09 -0.38
N LEU A 124 -4.94 -2.20 0.36
CA LEU A 124 -6.26 -2.85 0.45
C LEU A 124 -7.34 -1.93 1.06
N SER A 125 -6.97 -0.89 1.79
CA SER A 125 -7.95 0.04 2.38
C SER A 125 -8.73 0.86 1.35
N HIS A 126 -8.28 0.90 0.10
CA HIS A 126 -9.03 1.48 -1.01
C HIS A 126 -10.21 0.60 -1.49
N LEU A 127 -10.29 -0.64 -1.03
CA LEU A 127 -11.42 -1.52 -1.32
C LEU A 127 -12.55 -1.26 -0.32
N LEU A 128 -13.49 -0.39 -0.69
CA LEU A 128 -14.51 0.13 0.22
C LEU A 128 -15.66 -0.86 0.45
N THR A 129 -15.87 -1.83 -0.44
CA THR A 129 -16.97 -2.81 -0.33
C THR A 129 -16.45 -4.20 -0.01
N LEU A 130 -17.27 -4.98 0.71
CA LEU A 130 -16.95 -6.39 1.01
C LEU A 130 -16.76 -7.22 -0.26
N ASP A 131 -17.55 -6.95 -1.31
CA ASP A 131 -17.44 -7.67 -2.58
C ASP A 131 -16.10 -7.41 -3.26
N ASP A 132 -15.62 -6.15 -3.26
CA ASP A 132 -14.30 -5.79 -3.78
C ASP A 132 -13.17 -6.45 -2.98
N GLN A 133 -13.29 -6.43 -1.65
CA GLN A 133 -12.33 -7.09 -0.76
C GLN A 133 -12.25 -8.59 -1.02
N LEU A 134 -13.41 -9.27 -1.08
CA LEU A 134 -13.47 -10.69 -1.41
C LEU A 134 -12.94 -10.98 -2.81
N ALA A 135 -13.22 -10.13 -3.79
CA ALA A 135 -12.71 -10.28 -5.16
C ALA A 135 -11.18 -10.21 -5.17
N ALA A 136 -10.58 -9.20 -4.53
CA ALA A 136 -9.13 -9.06 -4.47
C ALA A 136 -8.44 -10.22 -3.73
N PHE A 137 -9.01 -10.68 -2.60
CA PHE A 137 -8.46 -11.82 -1.86
C PHE A 137 -8.58 -13.14 -2.63
N ARG A 138 -9.70 -13.38 -3.31
CA ARG A 138 -9.87 -14.56 -4.20
C ARG A 138 -8.88 -14.50 -5.34
N ARG A 139 -8.71 -13.33 -5.96
CA ARG A 139 -7.77 -13.14 -7.05
C ARG A 139 -6.33 -13.36 -6.59
N ALA A 140 -5.96 -12.90 -5.38
CA ALA A 140 -4.66 -13.20 -4.79
C ALA A 140 -4.48 -14.71 -4.57
N TYR A 141 -5.51 -15.41 -4.08
CA TYR A 141 -5.48 -16.86 -3.93
C TYR A 141 -5.27 -17.59 -5.27
N ASP A 142 -6.03 -17.23 -6.29
CA ASP A 142 -5.99 -17.87 -7.62
C ASP A 142 -4.64 -17.65 -8.33
N ASN A 143 -4.02 -16.50 -8.14
CA ASN A 143 -2.71 -16.16 -8.73
C ASN A 143 -1.52 -16.84 -8.02
N LEU A 144 -1.70 -17.46 -6.86
CA LEU A 144 -0.61 -18.13 -6.14
C LEU A 144 -0.43 -19.59 -6.58
N VAL A 145 0.79 -20.11 -6.50
CA VAL A 145 1.05 -21.55 -6.55
C VAL A 145 0.53 -22.22 -5.26
N PRO A 146 0.22 -23.53 -5.26
CA PRO A 146 -0.01 -24.27 -4.01
C PRO A 146 1.18 -24.10 -3.05
N GLY A 147 0.92 -23.68 -1.81
CA GLY A 147 1.94 -23.33 -0.82
C GLY A 147 2.53 -21.94 -0.95
N GLY A 148 2.09 -21.14 -1.94
CA GLY A 148 2.44 -19.73 -2.08
C GLY A 148 1.84 -18.87 -0.95
N ARG A 149 2.31 -17.64 -0.81
CA ARG A 149 1.96 -16.76 0.31
C ARG A 149 1.43 -15.43 -0.15
N PHE A 150 0.40 -14.96 0.54
CA PHE A 150 -0.13 -13.62 0.42
C PHE A 150 0.13 -12.84 1.70
N VAL A 151 0.72 -11.64 1.58
CA VAL A 151 1.00 -10.74 2.68
C VAL A 151 0.11 -9.51 2.55
N ALA A 152 -0.84 -9.36 3.47
CA ALA A 152 -1.65 -8.18 3.62
C ALA A 152 -1.09 -7.31 4.76
N ASP A 153 -0.70 -6.08 4.42
CA ASP A 153 -0.12 -5.11 5.34
C ASP A 153 -1.08 -3.91 5.46
N LEU A 154 -1.61 -3.71 6.64
CA LEU A 154 -2.64 -2.72 6.94
C LEU A 154 -2.33 -1.97 8.23
N THR A 155 -2.70 -0.70 8.29
CA THR A 155 -2.64 0.10 9.50
C THR A 155 -3.78 -0.29 10.46
N MET A 156 -3.49 -0.36 11.75
CA MET A 156 -4.49 -0.56 12.80
C MET A 156 -5.40 0.66 12.93
N ALA A 157 -6.70 0.42 13.17
CA ALA A 157 -7.66 1.47 13.46
C ALA A 157 -7.20 2.36 14.64
N ASN A 158 -7.21 3.68 14.46
CA ASN A 158 -6.90 4.62 15.51
C ASN A 158 -8.17 4.90 16.35
N LEU A 159 -8.27 4.25 17.51
CA LEU A 159 -9.46 4.36 18.37
C LEU A 159 -9.63 5.76 19.00
N VAL A 160 -8.60 6.60 19.03
CA VAL A 160 -8.72 7.99 19.48
C VAL A 160 -9.49 8.79 18.44
N VAL A 161 -9.09 8.72 17.18
CA VAL A 161 -9.79 9.36 16.06
C VAL A 161 -11.24 8.83 15.94
N TYR A 162 -11.43 7.53 16.18
CA TYR A 162 -12.77 6.94 16.24
C TYR A 162 -13.63 7.60 17.33
N ALA A 163 -13.10 7.71 18.55
CA ALA A 163 -13.83 8.32 19.69
C ALA A 163 -14.11 9.82 19.45
N GLU A 164 -13.22 10.54 18.83
CA GLU A 164 -13.42 11.96 18.45
C GLU A 164 -14.51 12.10 17.38
N SER A 165 -14.54 11.22 16.41
CA SER A 165 -15.57 11.20 15.36
C SER A 165 -16.98 10.93 15.88
N MET A 166 -17.09 10.24 17.03
CA MET A 166 -18.38 9.94 17.70
C MET A 166 -18.92 11.07 18.57
N GLN A 167 -18.19 12.16 18.76
CA GLN A 167 -18.67 13.30 19.55
C GLN A 167 -19.76 14.09 18.79
N THR A 168 -20.53 14.88 19.55
CA THR A 168 -21.57 15.75 18.98
C THR A 168 -21.32 17.20 19.40
N PRO A 169 -20.89 18.11 18.49
CA PRO A 169 -20.53 17.83 17.11
C PRO A 169 -19.27 16.97 17.00
N PRO A 170 -19.05 16.24 15.88
CA PRO A 170 -17.83 15.48 15.66
C PRO A 170 -16.59 16.38 15.75
N ARG A 171 -15.54 15.87 16.38
CA ARG A 171 -14.23 16.53 16.40
C ARG A 171 -13.36 15.97 15.30
N THR A 172 -12.68 16.87 14.60
CA THR A 172 -11.68 16.52 13.60
C THR A 172 -10.39 17.27 13.95
N THR A 173 -9.34 16.52 14.24
CA THR A 173 -8.02 17.08 14.51
C THR A 173 -7.29 17.27 13.20
N VAL A 174 -6.59 18.41 13.06
CA VAL A 174 -5.64 18.66 11.97
C VAL A 174 -4.25 18.35 12.50
N GLU A 175 -3.58 17.38 11.88
CA GLU A 175 -2.23 16.96 12.27
C GLU A 175 -1.26 17.28 11.13
N ILE A 176 -0.03 17.70 11.46
CA ILE A 176 1.08 17.68 10.52
C ILE A 176 1.65 16.27 10.58
N ASP A 177 1.43 15.46 9.58
CA ASP A 177 1.90 14.07 9.55
C ASP A 177 3.11 13.87 8.62
N VAL A 178 3.41 14.86 7.75
CA VAL A 178 4.65 14.92 6.97
C VAL A 178 5.24 16.34 7.01
N ASP A 179 6.52 16.45 7.31
CA ASP A 179 7.34 17.66 7.18
C ASP A 179 8.69 17.23 6.58
N THR A 180 8.86 17.46 5.30
CA THR A 180 10.02 17.00 4.54
C THR A 180 10.48 18.06 3.56
N SER A 181 11.65 17.86 2.95
CA SER A 181 12.17 18.73 1.89
C SER A 181 12.74 17.88 0.77
N ASP A 182 12.43 18.24 -0.46
CA ASP A 182 13.01 17.60 -1.63
C ASP A 182 14.53 17.77 -1.61
N PRO A 183 15.30 16.67 -1.57
CA PRO A 183 16.76 16.72 -1.45
C PRO A 183 17.44 17.33 -2.68
N THR A 184 16.76 17.37 -3.82
CA THR A 184 17.31 17.91 -5.08
C THR A 184 17.05 19.40 -5.21
N THR A 185 15.82 19.84 -4.90
CA THR A 185 15.39 21.24 -5.11
C THR A 185 15.42 22.07 -3.84
N GLY A 186 15.44 21.43 -2.65
CA GLY A 186 15.34 22.09 -1.35
C GLY A 186 13.91 22.61 -1.03
N VAL A 187 12.92 22.32 -1.88
CA VAL A 187 11.54 22.71 -1.66
C VAL A 187 10.98 21.94 -0.48
N ARG A 188 10.58 22.65 0.57
CA ARG A 188 9.92 22.05 1.74
C ARG A 188 8.48 21.73 1.40
N MET A 189 7.99 20.59 1.90
CA MET A 189 6.60 20.15 1.80
C MET A 189 6.07 19.80 3.19
N LEU A 190 4.92 20.36 3.54
CA LEU A 190 4.12 19.98 4.70
C LEU A 190 2.85 19.28 4.20
N ARG A 191 2.53 18.13 4.80
CA ARG A 191 1.22 17.51 4.64
C ARG A 191 0.47 17.59 5.97
N TYR A 192 -0.69 18.22 5.93
CA TYR A 192 -1.65 18.17 7.03
C TYR A 192 -2.66 17.08 6.74
N LYS A 193 -3.06 16.37 7.76
CA LYS A 193 -4.04 15.29 7.69
C LYS A 193 -5.22 15.58 8.59
N THR A 194 -6.42 15.35 8.08
CA THR A 194 -7.62 15.19 8.88
C THR A 194 -8.24 13.83 8.60
N THR A 195 -8.79 13.21 9.64
CA THR A 195 -9.48 11.92 9.51
C THR A 195 -10.77 11.96 10.30
N ARG A 196 -11.87 11.53 9.67
CA ARG A 196 -13.15 11.33 10.31
C ARG A 196 -13.63 9.90 10.05
N TYR A 197 -13.92 9.15 11.08
CA TYR A 197 -14.47 7.82 10.94
C TYR A 197 -15.99 7.84 10.81
N LEU A 198 -16.51 6.99 9.94
CA LEU A 198 -17.91 6.62 9.79
C LEU A 198 -18.08 5.17 10.30
N PRO A 199 -18.32 5.00 11.63
CA PRO A 199 -18.22 3.70 12.28
C PRO A 199 -19.18 2.64 11.75
N HIS A 200 -20.39 3.06 11.35
CA HIS A 200 -21.43 2.17 10.83
C HIS A 200 -21.10 1.60 9.44
N GLU A 201 -20.17 2.24 8.72
CA GLU A 201 -19.69 1.82 7.39
C GLU A 201 -18.27 1.24 7.44
N GLN A 202 -17.59 1.33 8.59
CA GLN A 202 -16.16 1.03 8.74
C GLN A 202 -15.30 1.82 7.74
N ARG A 203 -15.66 3.09 7.48
CA ARG A 203 -14.93 3.99 6.59
C ARG A 203 -14.27 5.13 7.35
N ALA A 204 -13.21 5.63 6.76
CA ALA A 204 -12.56 6.88 7.14
C ALA A 204 -12.59 7.84 5.95
N GLU A 205 -13.13 9.04 6.16
CA GLU A 205 -12.93 10.17 5.27
C GLU A 205 -11.59 10.82 5.62
N ILE A 206 -10.69 10.89 4.68
CA ILE A 206 -9.34 11.41 4.86
C ILE A 206 -9.16 12.60 3.93
N ARG A 207 -8.66 13.70 4.49
CA ARG A 207 -8.24 14.88 3.73
C ARG A 207 -6.78 15.15 4.00
N PHE A 208 -6.01 15.22 2.93
CA PHE A 208 -4.66 15.75 2.93
C PHE A 208 -4.64 17.17 2.38
N LEU A 209 -3.95 18.07 3.08
CA LEU A 209 -3.64 19.41 2.59
C LEU A 209 -2.12 19.51 2.48
N TYR A 210 -1.65 19.82 1.31
CA TYR A 210 -0.23 19.95 1.03
C TYR A 210 0.14 21.41 0.87
N ASP A 211 1.16 21.86 1.59
CA ASP A 211 1.81 23.16 1.43
C ASP A 211 3.24 22.94 0.95
N LYS A 212 3.56 23.41 -0.25
CA LYS A 212 4.91 23.43 -0.80
C LYS A 212 5.46 24.85 -0.76
N PHE A 213 6.71 24.97 -0.37
CA PHE A 213 7.39 26.26 -0.17
C PHE A 213 8.54 26.36 -1.19
N PRO A 214 8.27 26.71 -2.47
CA PRO A 214 9.29 26.85 -3.49
C PRO A 214 10.27 27.99 -3.18
N ASP A 215 9.81 29.01 -2.44
CA ASP A 215 10.62 30.09 -1.90
C ASP A 215 10.01 30.61 -0.58
N ARG A 216 10.65 31.63 0.07
CA ARG A 216 10.25 32.12 1.39
C ARG A 216 8.87 32.79 1.42
N ASP A 217 8.44 33.35 0.30
CA ASP A 217 7.24 34.21 0.22
C ASP A 217 6.09 33.52 -0.55
N ARG A 218 6.31 32.30 -1.02
CA ARG A 218 5.32 31.58 -1.86
C ARG A 218 4.95 30.25 -1.24
N VAL A 219 3.65 29.99 -1.14
CA VAL A 219 3.06 28.71 -0.77
C VAL A 219 2.18 28.24 -1.91
N GLU A 220 2.46 27.02 -2.37
CA GLU A 220 1.60 26.31 -3.31
C GLU A 220 0.80 25.28 -2.53
N ARG A 221 -0.54 25.44 -2.51
CA ARG A 221 -1.43 24.53 -1.78
C ARG A 221 -2.28 23.72 -2.73
N TYR A 222 -2.43 22.43 -2.41
CA TYR A 222 -3.45 21.57 -3.00
C TYR A 222 -4.06 20.65 -1.95
N VAL A 223 -5.20 20.06 -2.28
CA VAL A 223 -5.97 19.19 -1.39
C VAL A 223 -6.22 17.87 -2.10
N SER A 224 -6.15 16.78 -1.34
CA SER A 224 -6.53 15.45 -1.79
C SER A 224 -7.50 14.84 -0.79
N ASP A 225 -8.70 14.50 -1.24
CA ASP A 225 -9.76 13.88 -0.45
C ASP A 225 -9.98 12.46 -0.93
N PHE A 226 -10.11 11.52 0.01
CA PHE A 226 -10.43 10.13 -0.31
C PHE A 226 -11.09 9.40 0.86
N GLU A 227 -11.71 8.28 0.54
CA GLU A 227 -12.23 7.35 1.52
C GLU A 227 -11.33 6.13 1.65
N SER A 228 -11.30 5.57 2.84
CA SER A 228 -10.51 4.39 3.18
C SER A 228 -11.33 3.44 4.05
N HIS A 229 -11.32 2.15 3.74
CA HIS A 229 -11.92 1.14 4.62
C HIS A 229 -11.05 0.92 5.85
N VAL A 230 -11.68 0.83 7.02
CA VAL A 230 -11.00 0.64 8.31
C VAL A 230 -11.09 -0.83 8.70
N TYR A 231 -10.05 -1.59 8.40
CA TYR A 231 -9.97 -3.00 8.75
C TYR A 231 -9.77 -3.24 10.25
N TYR A 232 -10.36 -4.34 10.73
CA TYR A 232 -10.12 -4.88 12.04
C TYR A 232 -9.49 -6.29 11.98
N PRO A 233 -8.73 -6.70 13.01
CA PRO A 233 -8.02 -7.99 12.97
C PRO A 233 -8.90 -9.21 12.72
N ARG A 234 -10.14 -9.22 13.25
CA ARG A 234 -11.08 -10.33 13.04
C ARG A 234 -11.66 -10.36 11.63
N GLU A 235 -11.92 -9.20 11.07
CA GLU A 235 -12.39 -9.06 9.71
C GLU A 235 -11.32 -9.54 8.72
N LEU A 236 -10.09 -9.08 8.89
CA LEU A 236 -8.96 -9.52 8.06
C LEU A 236 -8.76 -11.04 8.15
N GLU A 237 -8.87 -11.63 9.36
CA GLU A 237 -8.83 -13.07 9.54
C GLU A 237 -9.96 -13.78 8.77
N LEU A 238 -11.18 -13.22 8.78
CA LEU A 238 -12.32 -13.78 8.05
C LEU A 238 -12.10 -13.73 6.54
N LEU A 239 -11.60 -12.62 5.98
CA LEU A 239 -11.30 -12.50 4.56
C LEU A 239 -10.31 -13.57 4.10
N PHE A 240 -9.21 -13.79 4.83
CA PHE A 240 -8.27 -14.86 4.54
C PHE A 240 -8.94 -16.24 4.54
N ARG A 241 -9.68 -16.57 5.59
CA ARG A 241 -10.34 -17.88 5.73
C ARG A 241 -11.43 -18.11 4.67
N MET A 242 -12.27 -17.09 4.40
CA MET A 242 -13.36 -17.19 3.42
C MET A 242 -12.84 -17.37 1.98
N THR A 243 -11.61 -16.98 1.72
CA THR A 243 -10.98 -17.10 0.40
C THR A 243 -10.01 -18.29 0.30
N GLY A 244 -9.94 -19.12 1.35
CA GLY A 244 -9.23 -20.40 1.33
C GLY A 244 -7.81 -20.37 1.88
N PHE A 245 -7.33 -19.22 2.38
CA PHE A 245 -6.00 -19.12 2.97
C PHE A 245 -5.92 -19.71 4.38
N ASP A 246 -4.84 -20.43 4.64
CA ASP A 246 -4.39 -20.74 6.00
C ASP A 246 -3.52 -19.60 6.54
N ILE A 247 -3.85 -19.04 7.71
CA ILE A 247 -3.08 -17.97 8.31
C ILE A 247 -1.82 -18.53 8.95
N GLU A 248 -0.66 -18.26 8.33
CA GLU A 248 0.66 -18.70 8.80
C GLU A 248 1.22 -17.79 9.90
N ALA A 249 1.02 -16.47 9.78
CA ALA A 249 1.57 -15.50 10.73
C ALA A 249 0.73 -14.22 10.85
N ARG A 250 0.86 -13.54 12.00
CA ARG A 250 0.26 -12.24 12.30
C ARG A 250 1.25 -11.39 13.07
N TYR A 251 1.65 -10.26 12.50
CA TYR A 251 2.59 -9.33 13.10
C TYR A 251 1.96 -7.96 13.33
N GLY A 252 2.45 -7.25 14.33
CA GLY A 252 2.01 -5.91 14.71
C GLY A 252 2.99 -4.80 14.29
N ASN A 253 4.07 -5.16 13.64
CA ASN A 253 5.06 -4.25 13.04
C ASN A 253 6.01 -5.01 12.09
N TYR A 254 6.85 -4.26 11.38
CA TYR A 254 7.84 -4.80 10.44
C TYR A 254 9.01 -5.56 11.10
N SER A 255 9.21 -5.40 12.41
CA SER A 255 10.20 -6.20 13.19
C SER A 255 9.66 -7.56 13.65
N LEU A 256 8.60 -8.07 13.02
CA LEU A 256 7.97 -9.38 13.29
C LEU A 256 7.45 -9.57 14.73
N LYS A 257 7.19 -8.48 15.46
CA LYS A 257 6.58 -8.58 16.79
C LYS A 257 5.11 -9.04 16.64
N PRO A 258 4.62 -9.91 17.53
CA PRO A 258 3.23 -10.37 17.47
C PRO A 258 2.24 -9.21 17.53
N LEU A 259 1.10 -9.37 16.84
CA LEU A 259 -0.01 -8.42 16.91
C LEU A 259 -0.53 -8.29 18.36
N ARG A 260 -0.58 -7.05 18.86
CA ARG A 260 -0.98 -6.71 20.24
C ARG A 260 -1.83 -5.44 20.24
N ARG A 261 -2.40 -5.11 21.40
CA ARG A 261 -3.21 -3.89 21.62
C ARG A 261 -2.50 -2.59 21.20
N SER A 262 -1.19 -2.53 21.37
CA SER A 262 -0.36 -1.36 21.05
C SER A 262 0.24 -1.40 19.63
N SER A 263 -0.11 -2.37 18.83
CA SER A 263 0.38 -2.46 17.46
C SER A 263 -0.18 -1.33 16.61
N ARG A 264 0.64 -0.79 15.72
CA ARG A 264 0.22 0.20 14.72
C ARG A 264 -0.11 -0.44 13.37
N GLN A 265 0.44 -1.65 13.13
CA GLN A 265 0.24 -2.41 11.89
C GLN A 265 -0.49 -3.72 12.17
N MET A 266 -1.15 -4.23 11.13
CA MET A 266 -1.70 -5.58 11.03
C MET A 266 -1.09 -6.22 9.79
N ILE A 267 -0.06 -7.03 9.96
CA ILE A 267 0.58 -7.74 8.86
C ILE A 267 0.20 -9.21 8.97
N TYR A 268 -0.59 -9.69 8.01
CA TYR A 268 -1.04 -11.08 7.95
C TYR A 268 -0.35 -11.80 6.79
N ILE A 269 0.12 -13.00 7.05
CA ILE A 269 0.65 -13.90 6.04
C ILE A 269 -0.28 -15.09 5.93
N GLY A 270 -0.97 -15.20 4.80
CA GLY A 270 -1.79 -16.34 4.43
C GLY A 270 -1.05 -17.24 3.47
N ARG A 271 -1.23 -18.54 3.62
CA ARG A 271 -0.69 -19.59 2.73
C ARG A 271 -1.84 -20.20 1.92
N ARG A 272 -1.62 -20.34 0.61
CA ARG A 272 -2.50 -21.11 -0.27
C ARG A 272 -2.35 -22.61 -0.06
#